data_68830de808e6641745f0f09bf52d0705
#
_entry.id   68830de808e6641745f0f09bf52d0705
#
_cell.length_a   1.000
_cell.length_b   1.000
_cell.length_c   1.000
_cell.angle_alpha   90.00
_cell.angle_beta   90.00
_cell.angle_gamma   90.00
#
_symmetry.space_group_name_H-M   'P 1'
#
loop_
_entity.id
_entity.type
_entity.pdbx_description
1 polymer ?
#
loop_
_entity_poly.entity_id
_entity_poly.type
_entity_poly.pdbx_seq_one_letter_code
_entity_poly.pdbx_strand_id
1 'polypeptide(L)'
;MAVALRLSRGGSKKRPFYRIVAADVRSPRDGRYIERLGTYNPMKPKDHPERLTVKKERVKYWLSVGAKPTERVAKFLAAEGMIEKPKIYE
;
A
#
# COMPACT_ATOMS: atom_id res chain seq x y z
N MET A 1 18.00 -8.01 -0.52
CA MET A 1 17.10 -7.10 -1.26
C MET A 1 16.14 -6.48 -0.27
N ALA A 2 16.00 -5.16 -0.31
CA ALA A 2 15.07 -4.47 0.58
C ALA A 2 13.76 -4.24 -0.16
N VAL A 3 12.65 -4.62 0.48
CA VAL A 3 11.32 -4.51 -0.11
C VAL A 3 10.50 -3.52 0.70
N ALA A 4 9.80 -2.63 -0.01
CA ALA A 4 8.85 -1.71 0.58
C ALA A 4 7.45 -2.05 0.12
N LEU A 5 6.47 -1.83 1.00
CA LEU A 5 5.06 -1.85 0.64
C LEU A 5 4.66 -0.40 0.41
N ARG A 6 4.35 -0.07 -0.83
CA ARG A 6 4.16 1.33 -1.21
C ARG A 6 3.06 1.49 -2.25
N LEU A 7 2.66 2.73 -2.50
CA LEU A 7 1.68 3.05 -3.51
C LEU A 7 2.36 3.29 -4.85
N SER A 8 1.77 2.72 -5.90
CA SER A 8 2.15 2.99 -7.28
C SER A 8 0.96 3.65 -7.96
N ARG A 9 1.17 4.76 -8.62
CA ARG A 9 0.09 5.51 -9.24
C ARG A 9 -0.26 4.93 -10.61
N GLY A 10 -1.57 4.78 -10.85
CA GLY A 10 -2.14 4.48 -12.16
C GLY A 10 -3.24 5.46 -12.48
N GLY A 11 -3.96 5.23 -13.58
CA GLY A 11 -5.07 6.07 -13.98
C GLY A 11 -4.65 7.35 -14.67
N SER A 12 -5.62 8.24 -14.92
CA SER A 12 -5.39 9.50 -15.61
C SER A 12 -5.04 10.62 -14.63
N LYS A 13 -4.64 11.77 -15.18
CA LYS A 13 -4.31 12.95 -14.35
C LYS A 13 -5.46 13.38 -13.46
N LYS A 14 -6.69 13.29 -13.95
CA LYS A 14 -7.88 13.75 -13.22
C LYS A 14 -8.53 12.66 -12.37
N ARG A 15 -8.13 11.39 -12.55
CA ARG A 15 -8.67 10.26 -11.82
C ARG A 15 -7.54 9.39 -11.29
N PRO A 16 -6.88 9.83 -10.23
CA PRO A 16 -5.79 9.04 -9.65
C PRO A 16 -6.31 7.72 -9.12
N PHE A 17 -5.53 6.70 -9.35
CA PHE A 17 -5.80 5.36 -8.86
C PHE A 17 -4.47 4.79 -8.41
N TYR A 18 -4.46 4.16 -7.25
CA TYR A 18 -3.22 3.66 -6.67
C TYR A 18 -3.28 2.16 -6.47
N ARG A 19 -2.15 1.51 -6.72
CA ARG A 19 -1.95 0.11 -6.37
C ARG A 19 -1.08 0.07 -5.13
N ILE A 20 -1.43 -0.82 -4.20
CA ILE A 20 -0.55 -1.13 -3.07
C ILE A 20 0.33 -2.27 -3.54
N VAL A 21 1.65 -2.07 -3.56
CA VAL A 21 2.58 -3.02 -4.17
C VAL A 21 3.75 -3.31 -3.24
N ALA A 22 4.30 -4.53 -3.38
CA ALA A 22 5.59 -4.87 -2.82
C ALA A 22 6.63 -4.60 -3.91
N ALA A 23 7.60 -3.76 -3.64
CA ALA A 23 8.61 -3.38 -4.63
C ALA A 23 9.97 -3.19 -3.98
N ASP A 24 11.02 -3.40 -4.78
CA ASP A 24 12.37 -3.08 -4.34
C ASP A 24 12.47 -1.57 -4.08
N VAL A 25 13.05 -1.21 -2.94
CA VAL A 25 13.15 0.20 -2.53
C VAL A 25 13.91 1.06 -3.55
N ARG A 26 14.76 0.43 -4.38
CA ARG A 26 15.52 1.13 -5.41
C ARG A 26 14.74 1.38 -6.68
N SER A 27 13.59 0.72 -6.86
CA SER A 27 12.76 0.94 -8.05
C SER A 27 12.01 2.26 -7.97
N PRO A 28 11.79 2.95 -9.11
CA PRO A 28 10.97 4.16 -9.12
C PRO A 28 9.55 3.88 -8.61
N ARG A 29 8.91 4.89 -8.06
CA ARG A 29 7.58 4.76 -7.47
C ARG A 29 6.57 4.10 -8.41
N ASP A 30 6.55 4.49 -9.68
CA ASP A 30 5.61 3.99 -10.66
C ASP A 30 6.23 2.98 -11.62
N GLY A 31 7.42 2.45 -11.26
CA GLY A 31 8.13 1.46 -12.03
C GLY A 31 7.72 0.04 -11.68
N ARG A 32 8.65 -0.89 -11.90
CA ARG A 32 8.40 -2.30 -11.62
C ARG A 32 8.11 -2.57 -10.16
N TYR A 33 7.24 -3.52 -9.92
CA TYR A 33 6.98 -4.03 -8.58
C TYR A 33 6.98 -5.57 -8.62
N ILE A 34 7.12 -6.16 -7.43
CA ILE A 34 7.20 -7.61 -7.30
C ILE A 34 5.81 -8.22 -7.30
N GLU A 35 4.90 -7.62 -6.54
CA GLU A 35 3.55 -8.16 -6.38
C GLU A 35 2.58 -7.03 -6.05
N ARG A 36 1.36 -7.10 -6.62
CA ARG A 36 0.28 -6.19 -6.27
C ARG A 36 -0.48 -6.76 -5.07
N LEU A 37 -0.62 -5.97 -4.03
CA LEU A 37 -1.24 -6.39 -2.77
C LEU A 37 -2.63 -5.82 -2.57
N GLY A 38 -3.00 -4.81 -3.35
CA GLY A 38 -4.30 -4.20 -3.22
C GLY A 38 -4.42 -2.94 -4.06
N THR A 39 -5.52 -2.23 -3.87
CA THR A 39 -5.79 -0.99 -4.60
C THR A 39 -6.37 0.05 -3.66
N TYR A 40 -6.12 1.31 -3.99
CA TYR A 40 -6.69 2.45 -3.28
C TYR A 40 -7.25 3.43 -4.30
N ASN A 41 -8.53 3.73 -4.19
CA ASN A 41 -9.20 4.68 -5.08
C ASN A 41 -9.73 5.87 -4.27
N PRO A 42 -9.00 7.00 -4.25
CA PRO A 42 -9.41 8.16 -3.46
C PRO A 42 -10.66 8.85 -4.01
N MET A 43 -11.08 8.51 -5.23
CA MET A 43 -12.30 9.07 -5.82
C MET A 43 -13.58 8.44 -5.26
N LYS A 44 -13.49 7.31 -4.57
CA LYS A 44 -14.63 6.68 -3.94
C LYS A 44 -14.89 7.31 -2.57
N PRO A 45 -16.16 7.37 -2.11
CA PRO A 45 -16.47 7.84 -0.76
C PRO A 45 -15.74 7.05 0.32
N LYS A 46 -15.50 7.68 1.47
CA LYS A 46 -14.74 7.09 2.57
C LYS A 46 -15.22 5.72 3.01
N ASP A 47 -16.52 5.51 3.01
CA ASP A 47 -17.15 4.27 3.47
C ASP A 47 -17.44 3.28 2.34
N HIS A 48 -17.03 3.60 1.11
CA HIS A 48 -17.27 2.71 -0.02
C HIS A 48 -16.34 1.49 0.09
N PRO A 49 -16.87 0.27 -0.04
CA PRO A 49 -16.04 -0.94 0.15
C PRO A 49 -14.92 -1.09 -0.87
N GLU A 50 -15.06 -0.49 -2.05
CA GLU A 50 -14.02 -0.56 -3.08
C GLU A 50 -12.98 0.56 -2.98
N ARG A 51 -13.10 1.46 -2.02
CA ARG A 51 -12.13 2.52 -1.85
C ARG A 51 -10.75 1.96 -1.52
N LEU A 52 -10.71 0.94 -0.67
CA LEU A 52 -9.47 0.29 -0.27
C LEU A 52 -9.67 -1.21 -0.30
N THR A 53 -8.91 -1.89 -1.12
CA THR A 53 -8.91 -3.36 -1.21
C THR A 53 -7.53 -3.86 -0.88
N VAL A 54 -7.41 -4.82 0.03
CA VAL A 54 -6.12 -5.35 0.48
C VAL A 54 -6.17 -6.87 0.53
N LYS A 55 -5.16 -7.51 -0.08
CA LYS A 55 -4.94 -8.94 0.04
C LYS A 55 -4.22 -9.23 1.34
N LYS A 56 -4.98 -9.42 2.41
CA LYS A 56 -4.44 -9.48 3.77
C LYS A 56 -3.37 -10.54 3.96
N GLU A 57 -3.58 -11.73 3.41
CA GLU A 57 -2.63 -12.82 3.55
C GLU A 57 -1.29 -12.50 2.90
N ARG A 58 -1.32 -11.86 1.74
CA ARG A 58 -0.08 -11.49 1.05
C ARG A 58 0.65 -10.38 1.78
N VAL A 59 -0.08 -9.41 2.31
CA VAL A 59 0.53 -8.37 3.12
C VAL A 59 1.18 -8.95 4.36
N LYS A 60 0.50 -9.87 5.04
CA LYS A 60 1.08 -10.56 6.20
C LYS A 60 2.38 -11.28 5.83
N TYR A 61 2.40 -11.96 4.70
CA TYR A 61 3.60 -12.63 4.22
C TYR A 61 4.77 -11.63 4.08
N TRP A 62 4.54 -10.53 3.37
CA TRP A 62 5.60 -9.55 3.14
C TRP A 62 6.08 -8.90 4.43
N LEU A 63 5.17 -8.62 5.36
CA LEU A 63 5.56 -8.08 6.66
C LEU A 63 6.41 -9.11 7.43
N SER A 64 6.07 -10.38 7.33
CA SER A 64 6.80 -11.45 8.03
C SER A 64 8.22 -11.63 7.52
N VAL A 65 8.49 -11.28 6.28
CA VAL A 65 9.83 -11.38 5.69
C VAL A 65 10.58 -10.04 5.70
N GLY A 66 10.08 -9.07 6.43
CA GLY A 66 10.79 -7.81 6.69
C GLY A 66 10.49 -6.67 5.74
N ALA A 67 9.49 -6.78 4.90
CA ALA A 67 9.07 -5.65 4.06
C ALA A 67 8.56 -4.50 4.92
N LYS A 68 8.93 -3.28 4.55
CA LYS A 68 8.57 -2.09 5.34
C LYS A 68 7.51 -1.27 4.61
N PRO A 69 6.35 -1.04 5.23
CA PRO A 69 5.34 -0.18 4.62
C PRO A 69 5.78 1.29 4.66
N THR A 70 5.46 2.02 3.60
CA THR A 70 5.59 3.48 3.63
C THR A 70 4.56 4.04 4.62
N GLU A 71 4.74 5.28 5.02
CA GLU A 71 3.85 5.92 5.98
C GLU A 71 2.37 5.79 5.58
N ARG A 72 2.06 6.06 4.31
CA ARG A 72 0.70 6.01 3.82
C ARG A 72 0.11 4.60 3.84
N VAL A 73 0.89 3.63 3.38
CA VAL A 73 0.48 2.22 3.42
C VAL A 73 0.35 1.76 4.85
N ALA A 74 1.25 2.17 5.74
CA ALA A 74 1.16 1.82 7.16
C ALA A 74 -0.15 2.31 7.77
N LYS A 75 -0.61 3.51 7.41
CA LYS A 75 -1.91 4.02 7.88
C LYS A 75 -3.06 3.15 7.38
N PHE A 76 -3.03 2.73 6.13
CA PHE A 76 -4.06 1.83 5.59
C PHE A 76 -4.07 0.49 6.33
N LEU A 77 -2.90 -0.08 6.57
CA LEU A 77 -2.80 -1.37 7.25
C LEU A 77 -3.24 -1.28 8.71
N ALA A 78 -2.93 -0.18 9.37
CA ALA A 78 -3.39 0.05 10.74
C ALA A 78 -4.92 0.18 10.79
N ALA A 79 -5.51 0.86 9.82
CA ALA A 79 -6.97 0.99 9.73
C ALA A 79 -7.64 -0.36 9.51
N GLU A 80 -6.97 -1.29 8.83
CA GLU A 80 -7.46 -2.65 8.61
C GLU A 80 -7.12 -3.60 9.77
N GLY A 81 -6.45 -3.10 10.80
CA GLY A 81 -6.09 -3.91 11.96
C GLY A 81 -4.93 -4.86 11.73
N MET A 82 -4.17 -4.69 10.67
CA MET A 82 -3.07 -5.61 10.32
C MET A 82 -1.77 -5.29 11.01
N ILE A 83 -1.57 -4.03 11.39
CA ILE A 83 -0.39 -3.60 12.13
C ILE A 83 -0.83 -2.63 13.21
N GLU A 84 0.05 -2.40 14.17
CA GLU A 84 -0.19 -1.36 15.17
C GLU A 84 -0.21 0.00 14.50
N LYS A 85 -0.98 0.91 15.08
CA LYS A 85 -1.02 2.27 14.59
C LYS A 85 0.39 2.83 14.53
N PRO A 86 0.82 3.39 13.38
CA PRO A 86 2.17 3.93 13.29
C PRO A 86 2.39 4.99 14.36
N LYS A 87 3.53 4.91 15.03
CA LYS A 87 3.91 5.96 15.95
C LYS A 87 4.26 7.19 15.13
N ILE A 88 3.47 8.22 15.31
CA ILE A 88 3.78 9.50 14.72
C ILE A 88 4.72 10.18 15.69
N TYR A 89 5.95 10.30 15.28
CA TYR A 89 6.91 11.08 16.04
C TYR A 89 6.70 12.54 15.68
N GLU A 90 6.21 13.25 16.61
CA GLU A 90 6.03 14.67 16.47
C GLU A 90 7.28 15.41 16.90
#